data_8017d11a63ccf7601060fc4c5be3f668
#
_entry.id   8017d11a63ccf7601060fc4c5be3f668
#
_cell.length_a   1.000
_cell.length_b   1.000
_cell.length_c   1.000
_cell.angle_alpha   90.00
_cell.angle_beta   90.00
_cell.angle_gamma   90.00
#
_symmetry.space_group_name_H-M   'P 1'
#
loop_
_entity.id
_entity.type
_entity.pdbx_description
1 polymer ?
#
loop_
_entity_poly.entity_id
_entity_poly.type
_entity_poly.pdbx_seq_one_letter_code
_entity_poly.pdbx_strand_id
1 'polypeptide(L)'
;VTVKGLAEKEVKANIAIWPIQFNQVDNDLPSLYKSMQAKTDIIVKFLHKQGFTDSDITISQPSIDDRQAQGYDSGNIKFRYSAQVTISLYTSKVDLLLATQNKMVQLVKDGIAISNQSYGARPEFLYTGLNDIKPQMVQAATQNAREVALKFAKDSDSSLGKIKTASQGQFSISPRDSNTPYIKKVRVVSTLT
;
A
#
# COMPACT_ATOMS: atom_id res chain seq x y z
N VAL A 1 -0.40 7.92 -40.89
CA VAL A 1 0.61 8.04 -39.81
C VAL A 1 0.10 7.39 -38.55
N THR A 2 0.95 6.66 -37.82
CA THR A 2 0.62 6.07 -36.54
C THR A 2 1.31 6.87 -35.43
N VAL A 3 0.55 7.36 -34.50
CA VAL A 3 1.03 8.18 -33.37
C VAL A 3 0.59 7.61 -32.02
N LYS A 4 1.34 7.93 -30.98
CA LYS A 4 1.01 7.58 -29.62
C LYS A 4 0.77 8.86 -28.82
N GLY A 5 -0.30 8.88 -28.02
CA GLY A 5 -0.59 9.94 -27.07
C GLY A 5 -0.56 9.40 -25.66
N LEU A 6 0.02 10.16 -24.76
CA LEU A 6 0.16 9.85 -23.34
C LEU A 6 -0.80 10.71 -22.53
N ALA A 7 -1.45 10.10 -21.53
CA ALA A 7 -2.07 10.81 -20.42
C ALA A 7 -1.55 10.28 -19.10
N GLU A 8 -1.21 11.17 -18.21
CA GLU A 8 -0.81 10.89 -16.84
C GLU A 8 -1.64 11.74 -15.87
N LYS A 9 -2.00 11.16 -14.74
CA LYS A 9 -2.71 11.86 -13.68
C LYS A 9 -2.20 11.39 -12.32
N GLU A 10 -1.89 12.32 -11.44
CA GLU A 10 -1.65 12.02 -10.04
C GLU A 10 -2.98 11.98 -9.29
N VAL A 11 -3.17 10.93 -8.50
CA VAL A 11 -4.34 10.73 -7.65
C VAL A 11 -3.88 10.28 -6.28
N LYS A 12 -4.66 10.62 -5.26
CA LYS A 12 -4.42 10.13 -3.91
C LYS A 12 -4.99 8.72 -3.77
N ALA A 13 -4.24 7.83 -3.12
CA ALA A 13 -4.77 6.52 -2.73
C ALA A 13 -6.03 6.70 -1.87
N ASN A 14 -7.01 5.83 -2.09
CA ASN A 14 -8.27 5.84 -1.35
C ASN A 14 -8.41 4.68 -0.37
N ILE A 15 -7.46 3.73 -0.39
CA ILE A 15 -7.35 2.62 0.55
C ILE A 15 -5.91 2.57 1.07
N ALA A 16 -5.76 2.33 2.36
CA ALA A 16 -4.50 2.04 3.00
C ALA A 16 -4.58 0.71 3.75
N ILE A 17 -3.54 -0.10 3.63
CA ILE A 17 -3.36 -1.37 4.33
C ILE A 17 -2.10 -1.23 5.17
N TRP A 18 -2.22 -1.44 6.47
CA TRP A 18 -1.08 -1.31 7.36
C TRP A 18 -1.01 -2.47 8.34
N PRO A 19 -0.08 -3.42 8.15
CA PRO A 19 0.20 -4.48 9.09
C PRO A 19 1.09 -3.96 10.23
N ILE A 20 0.57 -3.93 11.44
CA ILE A 20 1.30 -3.58 12.66
C ILE A 20 1.74 -4.88 13.30
N GLN A 21 3.04 -5.08 13.43
CA GLN A 21 3.63 -6.32 13.94
C GLN A 21 4.41 -6.07 15.22
N PHE A 22 4.27 -6.96 16.19
CA PHE A 22 5.15 -7.03 17.35
C PHE A 22 5.52 -8.48 17.65
N ASN A 23 6.67 -8.64 18.30
CA ASN A 23 7.17 -9.91 18.76
C ASN A 23 7.09 -10.03 20.28
N GLN A 24 6.84 -11.22 20.76
CA GLN A 24 6.84 -11.55 22.17
C GLN A 24 7.60 -12.86 22.37
N VAL A 25 8.37 -12.92 23.46
CA VAL A 25 9.13 -14.13 23.84
C VAL A 25 8.82 -14.49 25.28
N ASP A 26 8.84 -15.79 25.57
CA ASP A 26 8.66 -16.33 26.91
C ASP A 26 9.19 -17.77 26.98
N ASN A 27 9.37 -18.30 28.19
CA ASN A 27 9.66 -19.70 28.43
C ASN A 27 8.43 -20.55 28.78
N ASP A 28 7.27 -19.90 28.95
CA ASP A 28 6.00 -20.50 29.31
C ASP A 28 4.90 -20.09 28.34
N LEU A 29 4.23 -21.08 27.72
CA LEU A 29 3.19 -20.78 26.70
C LEU A 29 1.99 -20.01 27.27
N PRO A 30 1.41 -20.35 28.43
CA PRO A 30 0.33 -19.55 29.00
C PRO A 30 0.73 -18.10 29.28
N SER A 31 1.94 -17.86 29.79
CA SER A 31 2.48 -16.50 29.99
C SER A 31 2.68 -15.76 28.71
N LEU A 32 3.20 -16.44 27.67
CA LEU A 32 3.35 -15.88 26.32
C LEU A 32 2.00 -15.41 25.77
N TYR A 33 0.99 -16.27 25.83
CA TYR A 33 -0.36 -15.95 25.38
C TYR A 33 -0.94 -14.73 26.10
N LYS A 34 -0.84 -14.69 27.43
CA LYS A 34 -1.32 -13.57 28.24
C LYS A 34 -0.66 -12.25 27.87
N SER A 35 0.66 -12.27 27.66
CA SER A 35 1.43 -11.09 27.25
C SER A 35 1.07 -10.62 25.85
N MET A 36 0.89 -11.55 24.90
CA MET A 36 0.42 -11.22 23.55
C MET A 36 -0.96 -10.58 23.56
N GLN A 37 -1.90 -11.14 24.32
CA GLN A 37 -3.25 -10.61 24.44
C GLN A 37 -3.25 -9.20 25.04
N ALA A 38 -2.51 -8.97 26.11
CA ALA A 38 -2.41 -7.66 26.74
C ALA A 38 -1.85 -6.60 25.79
N LYS A 39 -0.79 -6.91 25.02
CA LYS A 39 -0.22 -5.98 24.04
C LYS A 39 -1.15 -5.73 22.87
N THR A 40 -1.84 -6.76 22.39
CA THR A 40 -2.85 -6.63 21.33
C THR A 40 -3.95 -5.67 21.76
N ASP A 41 -4.47 -5.81 22.98
CA ASP A 41 -5.51 -4.95 23.54
C ASP A 41 -5.05 -3.48 23.62
N ILE A 42 -3.79 -3.24 24.01
CA ILE A 42 -3.21 -1.89 24.04
C ILE A 42 -3.17 -1.28 22.63
N ILE A 43 -2.72 -2.04 21.63
CA ILE A 43 -2.65 -1.57 20.24
C ILE A 43 -4.05 -1.28 19.69
N VAL A 44 -5.02 -2.17 19.91
CA VAL A 44 -6.40 -1.98 19.45
C VAL A 44 -7.03 -0.75 20.11
N LYS A 45 -6.86 -0.56 21.42
CA LYS A 45 -7.32 0.64 22.12
C LYS A 45 -6.67 1.91 21.59
N PHE A 46 -5.37 1.87 21.30
CA PHE A 46 -4.67 2.98 20.69
C PHE A 46 -5.29 3.33 19.32
N LEU A 47 -5.54 2.33 18.45
CA LEU A 47 -6.14 2.53 17.14
C LEU A 47 -7.56 3.10 17.24
N HIS A 48 -8.38 2.60 18.16
CA HIS A 48 -9.71 3.17 18.44
C HIS A 48 -9.62 4.64 18.85
N LYS A 49 -8.68 4.97 19.74
CA LYS A 49 -8.44 6.36 20.17
C LYS A 49 -8.02 7.27 19.02
N GLN A 50 -7.33 6.73 18.01
CA GLN A 50 -6.99 7.50 16.82
C GLN A 50 -8.17 7.68 15.85
N GLY A 51 -9.26 6.92 15.99
CA GLY A 51 -10.48 7.05 15.17
C GLY A 51 -10.74 5.88 14.22
N PHE A 52 -9.98 4.80 14.32
CA PHE A 52 -10.28 3.55 13.59
C PHE A 52 -11.36 2.76 14.32
N THR A 53 -12.10 1.97 13.56
CA THR A 53 -13.20 1.13 14.07
C THR A 53 -12.83 -0.35 13.94
N ASP A 54 -13.62 -1.22 14.58
CA ASP A 54 -13.42 -2.67 14.48
C ASP A 54 -13.51 -3.18 13.02
N SER A 55 -14.29 -2.51 12.18
CA SER A 55 -14.36 -2.84 10.75
C SER A 55 -13.08 -2.56 9.97
N ASP A 56 -12.24 -1.65 10.47
CA ASP A 56 -10.92 -1.35 9.89
C ASP A 56 -9.83 -2.33 10.36
N ILE A 57 -10.05 -3.07 11.46
CA ILE A 57 -9.03 -3.82 12.19
C ILE A 57 -9.24 -5.32 12.01
N THR A 58 -8.18 -6.03 11.67
CA THR A 58 -8.13 -7.50 11.67
C THR A 58 -6.95 -7.98 12.48
N ILE A 59 -7.19 -8.89 13.43
CA ILE A 59 -6.16 -9.52 14.25
C ILE A 59 -5.89 -10.90 13.67
N SER A 60 -4.67 -11.14 13.19
CA SER A 60 -4.26 -12.44 12.66
C SER A 60 -3.96 -13.41 13.80
N GLN A 61 -4.10 -14.70 13.52
CA GLN A 61 -3.60 -15.72 14.45
C GLN A 61 -2.10 -15.53 14.64
N PRO A 62 -1.60 -15.60 15.89
CA PRO A 62 -0.17 -15.47 16.16
C PRO A 62 0.60 -16.65 15.57
N SER A 63 1.76 -16.37 15.03
CA SER A 63 2.76 -17.38 14.70
C SER A 63 3.61 -17.63 15.95
N ILE A 64 3.72 -18.88 16.38
CA ILE A 64 4.49 -19.26 17.57
C ILE A 64 5.54 -20.29 17.16
N ASP A 65 6.80 -20.00 17.46
CA ASP A 65 7.94 -20.87 17.24
C ASP A 65 8.46 -21.44 18.55
N ASP A 66 8.55 -22.76 18.65
CA ASP A 66 9.29 -23.46 19.70
C ASP A 66 10.73 -23.68 19.23
N ARG A 67 11.64 -22.84 19.69
CA ARG A 67 13.04 -22.86 19.28
C ARG A 67 13.77 -24.13 19.69
N GLN A 68 13.35 -24.79 20.77
CA GLN A 68 13.94 -26.07 21.18
C GLN A 68 13.52 -27.21 20.26
N ALA A 69 12.29 -27.20 19.76
CA ALA A 69 11.80 -28.21 18.84
C ALA A 69 12.47 -28.12 17.44
N GLN A 70 13.01 -26.96 17.09
CA GLN A 70 13.68 -26.72 15.80
C GLN A 70 15.18 -27.12 15.79
N GLY A 71 15.70 -27.69 16.88
CA GLY A 71 17.08 -28.18 16.93
C GLY A 71 18.15 -27.09 17.03
N TYR A 72 17.79 -25.87 17.35
CA TYR A 72 18.78 -24.84 17.67
C TYR A 72 19.54 -25.22 18.94
N ASP A 73 20.86 -25.02 18.93
CA ASP A 73 21.74 -25.32 20.04
C ASP A 73 21.22 -24.70 21.34
N SER A 74 20.77 -25.54 22.26
CA SER A 74 20.09 -25.15 23.51
C SER A 74 20.96 -24.31 24.46
N GLY A 75 22.26 -24.22 24.20
CA GLY A 75 23.20 -23.45 25.01
C GLY A 75 23.06 -21.91 24.91
N ASN A 76 22.48 -21.38 23.85
CA ASN A 76 22.38 -19.94 23.58
C ASN A 76 20.96 -19.40 23.53
N ILE A 77 19.94 -20.23 23.73
CA ILE A 77 18.54 -19.81 23.66
C ILE A 77 18.09 -19.28 25.02
N LYS A 78 17.97 -17.96 25.13
CA LYS A 78 17.47 -17.31 26.35
C LYS A 78 15.97 -17.56 26.58
N PHE A 79 15.18 -17.57 25.51
CA PHE A 79 13.75 -17.82 25.55
C PHE A 79 13.37 -18.96 24.60
N ARG A 80 12.58 -19.92 25.10
CA ARG A 80 12.16 -21.10 24.34
C ARG A 80 11.16 -20.73 23.24
N TYR A 81 10.16 -19.91 23.56
CA TYR A 81 9.10 -19.55 22.64
C TYR A 81 9.28 -18.14 22.09
N SER A 82 9.02 -17.98 20.83
CA SER A 82 8.92 -16.69 20.15
C SER A 82 7.60 -16.63 19.41
N ALA A 83 6.87 -15.54 19.58
CA ALA A 83 5.61 -15.31 18.89
C ALA A 83 5.66 -14.00 18.11
N GLN A 84 5.03 -13.99 16.95
CA GLN A 84 4.75 -12.79 16.18
C GLN A 84 3.26 -12.59 16.07
N VAL A 85 2.79 -11.39 16.39
CA VAL A 85 1.39 -10.98 16.25
C VAL A 85 1.29 -9.88 15.22
N THR A 86 0.31 -9.98 14.33
CA THR A 86 0.02 -8.96 13.32
C THR A 86 -1.39 -8.43 13.51
N ILE A 87 -1.50 -7.11 13.63
CA ILE A 87 -2.76 -6.38 13.67
C ILE A 87 -2.81 -5.56 12.39
N SER A 88 -3.71 -5.90 11.47
CA SER A 88 -3.81 -5.27 10.17
C SER A 88 -4.92 -4.23 10.16
N LEU A 89 -4.60 -3.04 9.67
CA LEU A 89 -5.59 -2.03 9.28
C LEU A 89 -5.86 -2.13 7.79
N TYR A 90 -7.13 -2.15 7.41
CA TYR A 90 -7.60 -1.94 6.04
C TYR A 90 -8.63 -0.82 6.10
N THR A 91 -8.31 0.34 5.56
CA THR A 91 -9.13 1.53 5.78
C THR A 91 -9.15 2.48 4.59
N SER A 92 -10.26 3.16 4.40
CA SER A 92 -10.36 4.31 3.48
C SER A 92 -9.83 5.62 4.08
N LYS A 93 -9.52 5.64 5.38
CA LYS A 93 -9.04 6.81 6.13
C LYS A 93 -7.53 6.98 5.96
N VAL A 94 -7.08 7.20 4.73
CA VAL A 94 -5.65 7.28 4.39
C VAL A 94 -4.93 8.37 5.17
N ASP A 95 -5.50 9.56 5.26
CA ASP A 95 -4.89 10.68 6.00
C ASP A 95 -4.79 10.40 7.51
N LEU A 96 -5.80 9.76 8.07
CA LEU A 96 -5.79 9.36 9.47
C LEU A 96 -4.68 8.34 9.74
N LEU A 97 -4.49 7.38 8.84
CA LEU A 97 -3.42 6.40 8.96
C LEU A 97 -2.04 7.06 8.91
N LEU A 98 -1.81 7.98 7.97
CA LEU A 98 -0.56 8.73 7.87
C LEU A 98 -0.29 9.55 9.14
N ALA A 99 -1.30 10.21 9.70
CA ALA A 99 -1.18 10.94 10.96
C ALA A 99 -0.91 10.01 12.15
N THR A 100 -1.53 8.83 12.17
CA THR A 100 -1.37 7.84 13.23
C THR A 100 0.04 7.24 13.25
N GLN A 101 0.68 7.06 12.09
CA GLN A 101 2.06 6.58 12.02
C GLN A 101 3.03 7.47 12.82
N ASN A 102 2.83 8.78 12.79
CA ASN A 102 3.65 9.73 13.55
C ASN A 102 3.43 9.64 15.07
N LYS A 103 2.34 9.00 15.50
CA LYS A 103 1.99 8.81 16.93
C LYS A 103 2.39 7.44 17.48
N MET A 104 2.98 6.57 16.66
CA MET A 104 3.39 5.22 17.06
C MET A 104 4.40 5.20 18.21
N VAL A 105 5.15 6.28 18.40
CA VAL A 105 6.05 6.44 19.56
C VAL A 105 5.31 6.28 20.90
N GLN A 106 4.00 6.52 20.93
CA GLN A 106 3.20 6.30 22.14
C GLN A 106 3.17 4.82 22.54
N LEU A 107 3.05 3.91 21.57
CA LEU A 107 3.09 2.46 21.83
C LEU A 107 4.45 2.01 22.37
N VAL A 108 5.54 2.64 21.92
CA VAL A 108 6.88 2.38 22.47
C VAL A 108 6.95 2.80 23.94
N LYS A 109 6.36 3.95 24.30
CA LYS A 109 6.25 4.40 25.71
C LYS A 109 5.41 3.43 26.56
N ASP A 110 4.42 2.78 25.96
CA ASP A 110 3.58 1.76 26.60
C ASP A 110 4.24 0.36 26.63
N GLY A 111 5.53 0.27 26.24
CA GLY A 111 6.33 -0.95 26.32
C GLY A 111 6.17 -1.90 25.15
N ILE A 112 5.65 -1.44 24.01
CA ILE A 112 5.44 -2.26 22.81
C ILE A 112 6.45 -1.85 21.74
N ALA A 113 7.37 -2.75 21.42
CA ALA A 113 8.29 -2.60 20.29
C ALA A 113 7.59 -3.04 19.00
N ILE A 114 7.28 -2.08 18.13
CA ILE A 114 6.69 -2.34 16.83
C ILE A 114 7.80 -2.63 15.82
N SER A 115 7.66 -3.74 15.10
CA SER A 115 8.60 -4.11 14.04
C SER A 115 8.28 -3.33 12.75
N ASN A 116 9.09 -2.34 12.44
CA ASN A 116 8.96 -1.53 11.22
C ASN A 116 9.84 -2.00 10.07
N GLN A 117 10.74 -2.95 10.32
CA GLN A 117 11.76 -3.37 9.35
C GLN A 117 11.47 -4.70 8.65
N SER A 118 10.46 -5.44 9.10
CA SER A 118 10.07 -6.68 8.44
C SER A 118 9.47 -6.40 7.07
N TYR A 119 9.89 -7.18 6.09
CA TYR A 119 9.23 -7.20 4.79
C TYR A 119 7.75 -7.54 5.02
N GLY A 120 6.85 -6.66 4.67
CA GLY A 120 5.41 -6.81 4.98
C GLY A 120 4.88 -5.97 6.15
N ALA A 121 5.75 -5.29 6.94
CA ALA A 121 5.31 -4.35 7.98
C ALA A 121 5.12 -2.91 7.46
N ARG A 122 5.39 -2.67 6.18
CA ARG A 122 5.20 -1.36 5.57
C ARG A 122 3.77 -1.17 5.12
N PRO A 123 3.20 0.04 5.27
CA PRO A 123 1.87 0.31 4.74
C PRO A 123 1.87 0.25 3.22
N GLU A 124 0.80 -0.31 2.69
CA GLU A 124 0.48 -0.29 1.25
C GLU A 124 -0.68 0.66 1.00
N PHE A 125 -0.64 1.32 -0.14
CA PHE A 125 -1.67 2.26 -0.54
C PHE A 125 -2.22 1.87 -1.90
N LEU A 126 -3.55 1.87 -2.03
CA LEU A 126 -4.25 1.46 -3.24
C LEU A 126 -5.12 2.61 -3.74
N TYR A 127 -5.25 2.68 -5.05
CA TYR A 127 -6.25 3.50 -5.72
C TYR A 127 -7.22 2.60 -6.47
N THR A 128 -8.47 2.58 -6.05
CA THR A 128 -9.54 1.72 -6.60
C THR A 128 -10.50 2.47 -7.52
N GLY A 129 -10.32 3.78 -7.68
CA GLY A 129 -11.20 4.68 -8.45
C GLY A 129 -10.84 4.80 -9.94
N LEU A 130 -10.11 3.84 -10.52
CA LEU A 130 -9.65 3.92 -11.91
C LEU A 130 -10.81 4.13 -12.90
N ASN A 131 -11.94 3.43 -12.70
CA ASN A 131 -13.08 3.53 -13.61
C ASN A 131 -13.68 4.94 -13.67
N ASP A 132 -13.57 5.72 -12.60
CA ASP A 132 -14.10 7.09 -12.55
C ASP A 132 -13.29 8.07 -13.39
N ILE A 133 -11.97 7.85 -13.50
CA ILE A 133 -11.06 8.73 -14.24
C ILE A 133 -10.71 8.21 -15.64
N LYS A 134 -11.00 6.96 -15.93
CA LYS A 134 -10.63 6.27 -17.17
C LYS A 134 -11.14 7.00 -18.43
N PRO A 135 -12.41 7.41 -18.53
CA PRO A 135 -12.90 8.11 -19.73
C PRO A 135 -12.14 9.42 -20.01
N GLN A 136 -11.92 10.21 -18.98
CA GLN A 136 -11.21 11.49 -19.09
C GLN A 136 -9.74 11.28 -19.52
N MET A 137 -9.09 10.27 -18.97
CA MET A 137 -7.70 9.96 -19.30
C MET A 137 -7.55 9.44 -20.75
N VAL A 138 -8.47 8.61 -21.22
CA VAL A 138 -8.50 8.13 -22.61
C VAL A 138 -8.71 9.31 -23.55
N GLN A 139 -9.61 10.23 -23.24
CA GLN A 139 -9.83 11.44 -24.00
C GLN A 139 -8.54 12.28 -24.07
N ALA A 140 -7.89 12.53 -22.96
CA ALA A 140 -6.64 13.30 -22.93
C ALA A 140 -5.51 12.64 -23.74
N ALA A 141 -5.36 11.31 -23.63
CA ALA A 141 -4.37 10.58 -24.42
C ALA A 141 -4.66 10.64 -25.94
N THR A 142 -5.94 10.55 -26.31
CA THR A 142 -6.38 10.67 -27.72
C THR A 142 -6.14 12.06 -28.26
N GLN A 143 -6.45 13.10 -27.49
CA GLN A 143 -6.16 14.50 -27.87
C GLN A 143 -4.66 14.73 -28.06
N ASN A 144 -3.84 14.23 -27.12
CA ASN A 144 -2.38 14.34 -27.22
C ASN A 144 -1.84 13.63 -28.48
N ALA A 145 -2.33 12.42 -28.78
CA ALA A 145 -1.95 11.73 -30.02
C ALA A 145 -2.33 12.53 -31.27
N ARG A 146 -3.52 13.15 -31.28
CA ARG A 146 -3.96 13.99 -32.41
C ARG A 146 -3.09 15.22 -32.56
N GLU A 147 -2.71 15.90 -31.52
CA GLU A 147 -1.80 17.04 -31.54
C GLU A 147 -0.45 16.67 -32.17
N VAL A 148 0.11 15.53 -31.79
CA VAL A 148 1.35 14.98 -32.37
C VAL A 148 1.17 14.72 -33.84
N ALA A 149 0.06 14.09 -34.26
CA ALA A 149 -0.22 13.82 -35.67
C ALA A 149 -0.35 15.11 -36.51
N LEU A 150 -1.03 16.14 -35.96
CA LEU A 150 -1.16 17.44 -36.62
C LEU A 150 0.21 18.12 -36.81
N LYS A 151 1.09 18.00 -35.81
CA LYS A 151 2.45 18.52 -35.91
C LYS A 151 3.23 17.84 -37.05
N PHE A 152 3.19 16.52 -37.15
CA PHE A 152 3.80 15.78 -38.23
C PHE A 152 3.24 16.19 -39.60
N ALA A 153 1.92 16.35 -39.73
CA ALA A 153 1.28 16.79 -40.96
C ALA A 153 1.77 18.18 -41.39
N LYS A 154 1.86 19.11 -40.45
CA LYS A 154 2.36 20.48 -40.69
C LYS A 154 3.84 20.49 -41.11
N ASP A 155 4.68 19.72 -40.39
CA ASP A 155 6.12 19.70 -40.66
C ASP A 155 6.47 19.01 -42.02
N SER A 156 5.57 18.17 -42.53
CA SER A 156 5.71 17.47 -43.81
C SER A 156 4.87 18.07 -44.98
N ASP A 157 4.28 19.24 -44.74
CA ASP A 157 3.38 19.91 -45.68
C ASP A 157 2.27 19.00 -46.24
N SER A 158 1.69 18.19 -45.34
CA SER A 158 0.64 17.23 -45.66
C SER A 158 -0.63 17.50 -44.83
N SER A 159 -1.72 16.86 -45.19
CA SER A 159 -3.00 16.98 -44.47
C SER A 159 -3.30 15.71 -43.65
N LEU A 160 -3.94 15.89 -42.50
CA LEU A 160 -4.37 14.83 -41.63
C LEU A 160 -5.80 14.40 -41.98
N GLY A 161 -6.00 13.11 -42.24
CA GLY A 161 -7.32 12.51 -42.46
C GLY A 161 -8.05 12.16 -41.13
N LYS A 162 -9.17 11.45 -41.28
CA LYS A 162 -9.91 10.87 -40.13
C LYS A 162 -9.13 9.72 -39.53
N ILE A 163 -9.34 9.49 -38.22
CA ILE A 163 -8.80 8.33 -37.52
C ILE A 163 -9.33 7.04 -38.17
N LYS A 164 -8.44 6.17 -38.62
CA LYS A 164 -8.78 4.85 -39.17
C LYS A 164 -8.86 3.79 -38.11
N THR A 165 -7.92 3.80 -37.18
CA THR A 165 -7.89 2.87 -36.04
C THR A 165 -7.48 3.61 -34.78
N ALA A 166 -8.03 3.16 -33.67
CA ALA A 166 -7.67 3.63 -32.33
C ALA A 166 -7.55 2.42 -31.40
N SER A 167 -6.46 2.37 -30.64
CA SER A 167 -6.29 1.38 -29.60
C SER A 167 -5.82 2.02 -28.30
N GLN A 168 -6.35 1.52 -27.21
CA GLN A 168 -5.98 1.96 -25.88
C GLN A 168 -5.05 0.93 -25.25
N GLY A 169 -3.91 1.36 -24.72
CA GLY A 169 -3.03 0.53 -23.92
C GLY A 169 -3.60 0.27 -22.52
N GLN A 170 -2.93 -0.58 -21.77
CA GLN A 170 -3.27 -0.83 -20.39
C GLN A 170 -3.00 0.40 -19.52
N PHE A 171 -3.86 0.61 -18.53
CA PHE A 171 -3.60 1.56 -17.46
C PHE A 171 -2.56 0.98 -16.51
N SER A 172 -1.60 1.81 -16.13
CA SER A 172 -0.68 1.51 -15.05
C SER A 172 -0.93 2.46 -13.88
N ILE A 173 -0.85 1.91 -12.66
CA ILE A 173 -0.93 2.66 -11.41
C ILE A 173 0.31 2.32 -10.61
N SER A 174 1.10 3.33 -10.31
CA SER A 174 2.34 3.18 -9.53
C SER A 174 2.45 4.28 -8.48
N PRO A 175 3.23 4.10 -7.41
CA PRO A 175 3.58 5.21 -6.53
C PRO A 175 4.25 6.33 -7.33
N ARG A 176 3.93 7.58 -6.99
CA ARG A 176 4.62 8.75 -7.57
C ARG A 176 6.11 8.71 -7.28
N ASP A 177 6.46 8.42 -6.05
CA ASP A 177 7.82 8.27 -5.56
C ASP A 177 7.86 7.41 -4.28
N SER A 178 9.06 7.06 -3.83
CA SER A 178 9.27 6.21 -2.64
C SER A 178 8.88 6.87 -1.32
N ASN A 179 8.89 8.22 -1.26
CA ASN A 179 8.61 8.97 -0.03
C ASN A 179 7.13 9.29 0.12
N THR A 180 6.38 9.29 -0.98
CA THR A 180 4.94 9.56 -1.02
C THR A 180 4.17 8.42 -1.70
N PRO A 181 4.24 7.18 -1.18
CA PRO A 181 3.62 6.00 -1.82
C PRO A 181 2.09 6.07 -1.84
N TYR A 182 1.49 6.97 -1.05
CA TYR A 182 0.06 7.25 -1.01
C TYR A 182 -0.42 8.17 -2.15
N ILE A 183 0.50 8.77 -2.91
CA ILE A 183 0.18 9.48 -4.15
C ILE A 183 0.49 8.54 -5.30
N LYS A 184 -0.51 8.28 -6.13
CA LYS A 184 -0.41 7.36 -7.28
C LYS A 184 -0.33 8.13 -8.58
N LYS A 185 0.52 7.67 -9.48
CA LYS A 185 0.59 8.11 -10.87
C LYS A 185 -0.16 7.09 -11.72
N VAL A 186 -1.24 7.53 -12.33
CA VAL A 186 -2.02 6.75 -13.29
C VAL A 186 -1.60 7.17 -14.69
N ARG A 187 -1.32 6.19 -15.54
CA ARG A 187 -0.81 6.41 -16.89
C ARG A 187 -1.53 5.54 -17.90
N VAL A 188 -1.81 6.08 -19.06
CA VAL A 188 -2.33 5.36 -20.22
C VAL A 188 -1.72 5.89 -21.51
N VAL A 189 -1.54 5.03 -22.51
CA VAL A 189 -1.09 5.39 -23.86
C VAL A 189 -2.16 4.97 -24.85
N SER A 190 -2.61 5.89 -25.70
CA SER A 190 -3.49 5.62 -26.83
C SER A 190 -2.68 5.65 -28.12
N THR A 191 -2.94 4.71 -29.04
CA THR A 191 -2.33 4.63 -30.36
C THR A 191 -3.40 4.88 -31.39
N LEU A 192 -3.13 5.84 -32.29
CA LEU A 192 -4.03 6.25 -33.38
C LEU A 192 -3.33 6.09 -34.72
N THR A 193 -4.08 5.64 -35.74
CA THR A 193 -3.65 5.60 -37.13
C THR A 193 -4.60 6.38 -38.01
#